data_2ffa2463c7c8cff3b2df773fc35c5809
#
_entry.id   2ffa2463c7c8cff3b2df773fc35c5809
#
_cell.length_a   1.000
_cell.length_b   1.000
_cell.length_c   1.000
_cell.angle_alpha   90.00
_cell.angle_beta   90.00
_cell.angle_gamma   90.00
#
_symmetry.space_group_name_H-M   'P 1'
#
loop_
_entity.id
_entity.type
_entity.pdbx_description
1 polymer ?
#
loop_
_entity_poly.entity_id
_entity_poly.type
_entity_poly.pdbx_seq_one_letter_code
_entity_poly.pdbx_strand_id
1 'polypeptide(L)'
;MKKYDEYKDTGIDWLPKLPSHWQLEQLRKYIRLVSIKGHPEKQLLSVTREQGVIVRDTESKEENHNFIPEDLSGYKYVQKGQFVINKMKSWQGSYGVSEHEGIVSPAYFVCDLCFPNKKFFSLAIRSRNYVSFFAQYSKGIRVGQWDLSPIALKSIPFFEPPIAE
;
A
#
# COMPACT_ATOMS: atom_id res chain seq x y z
N MET A 1 19.83 7.93 17.36
CA MET A 1 18.42 8.23 17.04
C MET A 1 18.00 9.40 17.93
N LYS A 2 17.51 10.50 17.35
CA LYS A 2 17.03 11.66 18.14
C LYS A 2 15.82 11.22 18.95
N LYS A 3 15.84 11.40 20.26
CA LYS A 3 14.69 11.16 21.12
C LYS A 3 13.83 12.42 21.16
N TYR A 4 12.52 12.24 21.22
CA TYR A 4 11.58 13.34 21.46
C TYR A 4 11.42 13.56 22.97
N ASP A 5 11.05 14.75 23.37
CA ASP A 5 10.92 15.12 24.77
C ASP A 5 9.73 14.43 25.44
N GLU A 6 8.63 14.27 24.70
CA GLU A 6 7.39 13.67 25.22
C GLU A 6 6.80 12.66 24.26
N TYR A 7 6.20 11.63 24.82
CA TYR A 7 5.49 10.56 24.12
C TYR A 7 4.10 10.35 24.71
N LYS A 8 3.13 9.98 23.87
CA LYS A 8 1.80 9.53 24.24
C LYS A 8 1.60 8.06 23.92
N ASP A 9 0.75 7.38 24.68
CA ASP A 9 0.35 6.01 24.39
C ASP A 9 -0.64 5.99 23.22
N THR A 10 -0.47 5.01 22.34
CA THR A 10 -1.34 4.83 21.16
C THR A 10 -2.47 3.83 21.40
N GLY A 11 -2.33 2.97 22.39
CA GLY A 11 -3.21 1.82 22.61
C GLY A 11 -3.01 0.68 21.61
N ILE A 12 -1.91 0.70 20.85
CA ILE A 12 -1.60 -0.26 19.79
C ILE A 12 -0.36 -1.06 20.21
N ASP A 13 -0.49 -2.39 20.37
CA ASP A 13 0.55 -3.26 20.93
C ASP A 13 1.90 -3.15 20.23
N TRP A 14 1.92 -3.15 18.89
CA TRP A 14 3.16 -3.08 18.10
C TRP A 14 3.66 -1.66 17.82
N LEU A 15 2.93 -0.65 18.30
CA LEU A 15 3.36 0.74 18.29
C LEU A 15 2.89 1.44 19.57
N PRO A 16 3.39 1.06 20.74
CA PRO A 16 2.83 1.49 22.02
C PRO A 16 2.95 2.99 22.27
N LYS A 17 3.97 3.62 21.71
CA LYS A 17 4.25 5.05 21.94
C LYS A 17 4.47 5.82 20.65
N LEU A 18 3.96 7.05 20.62
CA LEU A 18 4.12 8.01 19.55
C LEU A 18 4.55 9.36 20.15
N PRO A 19 5.41 10.16 19.49
CA PRO A 19 5.70 11.52 19.95
C PRO A 19 4.39 12.28 20.21
N SER A 20 4.30 12.98 21.32
CA SER A 20 3.03 13.58 21.80
C SER A 20 2.39 14.54 20.80
N HIS A 21 3.22 15.24 20.03
CA HIS A 21 2.81 16.21 19.00
C HIS A 21 2.45 15.60 17.63
N TRP A 22 2.72 14.28 17.41
CA TRP A 22 2.26 13.61 16.20
C TRP A 22 0.77 13.32 16.26
N GLN A 23 0.09 13.41 15.11
CA GLN A 23 -1.33 13.07 15.02
C GLN A 23 -1.52 11.60 14.64
N LEU A 24 -2.55 10.98 15.22
CA LEU A 24 -3.01 9.65 14.84
C LEU A 24 -4.31 9.82 14.05
N GLU A 25 -4.24 9.45 12.78
CA GLU A 25 -5.35 9.55 11.84
C GLU A 25 -5.67 8.16 11.24
N GLN A 26 -6.51 8.10 10.25
CA GLN A 26 -6.77 6.89 9.47
C GLN A 26 -6.40 7.11 8.01
N LEU A 27 -6.05 6.03 7.29
CA LEU A 27 -5.66 6.11 5.88
C LEU A 27 -6.73 6.79 5.01
N ARG A 28 -8.02 6.73 5.41
CA ARG A 28 -9.12 7.43 4.69
C ARG A 28 -8.88 8.93 4.51
N LYS A 29 -8.11 9.56 5.39
CA LYS A 29 -7.76 10.98 5.29
C LYS A 29 -6.85 11.26 4.10
N TYR A 30 -6.04 10.29 3.71
CA TYR A 30 -4.92 10.48 2.79
C TYR A 30 -5.05 9.74 1.46
N ILE A 31 -5.98 8.77 1.36
CA ILE A 31 -6.14 7.96 0.17
C ILE A 31 -7.56 8.04 -0.38
N ARG A 32 -7.66 8.02 -1.72
CA ARG A 32 -8.90 7.90 -2.45
C ARG A 32 -8.78 6.78 -3.47
N LEU A 33 -9.62 5.74 -3.36
CA LEU A 33 -9.68 4.65 -4.33
C LEU A 33 -10.07 5.17 -5.70
N VAL A 34 -9.33 4.76 -6.72
CA VAL A 34 -9.59 5.05 -8.13
C VAL A 34 -9.56 3.77 -8.95
N SER A 35 -10.26 3.75 -10.08
CA SER A 35 -10.31 2.61 -10.99
C SER A 35 -10.46 3.13 -12.42
N ILE A 36 -9.33 3.47 -13.04
CA ILE A 36 -9.25 3.86 -14.44
C ILE A 36 -8.80 2.64 -15.24
N LYS A 37 -9.48 2.33 -16.32
CA LYS A 37 -9.24 1.16 -17.19
C LYS A 37 -9.10 1.60 -18.65
N GLY A 38 -8.85 0.64 -19.54
CA GLY A 38 -8.79 0.92 -20.97
C GLY A 38 -7.42 1.41 -21.46
N HIS A 39 -6.34 1.02 -20.79
CA HIS A 39 -4.96 1.33 -21.17
C HIS A 39 -4.13 0.05 -21.41
N PRO A 40 -4.57 -0.88 -22.27
CA PRO A 40 -3.89 -2.16 -22.47
C PRO A 40 -2.47 -2.03 -23.04
N GLU A 41 -2.15 -0.89 -23.67
CA GLU A 41 -0.84 -0.57 -24.24
C GLU A 41 0.23 -0.21 -23.20
N LYS A 42 -0.19 0.03 -21.95
CA LYS A 42 0.74 0.41 -20.90
C LYS A 42 1.47 -0.81 -20.34
N GLN A 43 2.69 -0.58 -19.84
CA GLN A 43 3.49 -1.63 -19.22
C GLN A 43 2.83 -2.25 -18.00
N LEU A 44 3.01 -3.56 -17.83
CA LEU A 44 2.54 -4.26 -16.65
C LEU A 44 3.39 -3.92 -15.44
N LEU A 45 2.73 -3.70 -14.31
CA LEU A 45 3.36 -3.52 -13.01
C LEU A 45 3.03 -4.72 -12.10
N SER A 46 3.98 -5.06 -11.27
CA SER A 46 3.82 -6.01 -10.16
C SER A 46 3.89 -5.28 -8.82
N VAL A 47 3.18 -5.82 -7.83
CA VAL A 47 3.21 -5.30 -6.46
C VAL A 47 3.78 -6.39 -5.56
N THR A 48 5.03 -6.22 -5.17
CA THR A 48 5.82 -7.22 -4.44
C THR A 48 6.00 -6.85 -2.98
N ARG A 49 6.29 -7.87 -2.17
CA ARG A 49 6.59 -7.68 -0.74
C ARG A 49 7.92 -6.96 -0.53
N GLU A 50 8.92 -7.32 -1.30
CA GLU A 50 10.31 -6.84 -1.13
C GLU A 50 10.50 -5.42 -1.67
N GLN A 51 9.99 -5.14 -2.87
CA GLN A 51 10.29 -3.91 -3.61
C GLN A 51 9.10 -2.96 -3.75
N GLY A 52 7.87 -3.39 -3.37
CA GLY A 52 6.66 -2.61 -3.60
C GLY A 52 6.23 -2.69 -5.08
N VAL A 53 5.99 -1.55 -5.70
CA VAL A 53 5.53 -1.48 -7.10
C VAL A 53 6.73 -1.45 -8.02
N ILE A 54 6.82 -2.43 -8.91
CA ILE A 54 7.90 -2.57 -9.91
C ILE A 54 7.33 -2.80 -11.30
N VAL A 55 8.12 -2.53 -12.33
CA VAL A 55 7.81 -2.95 -13.69
C VAL A 55 7.95 -4.47 -13.77
N ARG A 56 6.92 -5.15 -14.26
CA ARG A 56 6.93 -6.61 -14.39
C ARG A 56 7.77 -7.05 -15.57
N ASP A 57 8.74 -7.92 -15.34
CA ASP A 57 9.44 -8.61 -16.40
C ASP A 57 8.52 -9.69 -16.99
N THR A 58 7.97 -9.45 -18.16
CA THR A 58 7.08 -10.38 -18.86
C THR A 58 7.81 -11.53 -19.53
N GLU A 59 9.12 -11.44 -19.71
CA GLU A 59 9.96 -12.48 -20.32
C GLU A 59 10.49 -13.49 -19.30
N SER A 60 10.57 -13.11 -18.02
CA SER A 60 11.04 -13.99 -16.96
C SER A 60 10.00 -15.06 -16.61
N LYS A 61 10.34 -16.34 -16.81
CA LYS A 61 9.50 -17.47 -16.38
C LYS A 61 9.41 -17.59 -14.87
N GLU A 62 10.41 -17.11 -14.13
CA GLU A 62 10.44 -17.18 -12.65
C GLU A 62 9.51 -16.15 -12.00
N GLU A 63 9.35 -14.96 -12.61
CA GLU A 63 8.45 -13.92 -12.12
C GLU A 63 7.00 -14.11 -12.57
N ASN A 64 6.77 -14.91 -13.63
CA ASN A 64 5.46 -15.11 -14.24
C ASN A 64 4.72 -16.36 -13.73
N HIS A 65 4.69 -16.58 -12.39
CA HIS A 65 3.85 -17.60 -11.79
C HIS A 65 2.34 -17.38 -12.03
N ASN A 66 1.93 -16.17 -12.39
CA ASN A 66 0.55 -15.84 -12.69
C ASN A 66 0.38 -15.64 -14.19
N PHE A 67 -0.61 -16.30 -14.75
CA PHE A 67 -1.03 -16.13 -16.14
C PHE A 67 -1.31 -14.64 -16.45
N ILE A 68 -0.77 -14.16 -17.57
CA ILE A 68 -1.06 -12.83 -18.10
C ILE A 68 -2.14 -13.02 -19.18
N PRO A 69 -3.36 -12.47 -18.99
CA PRO A 69 -4.40 -12.55 -20.01
C PRO A 69 -3.98 -11.82 -21.29
N GLU A 70 -4.50 -12.29 -22.42
CA GLU A 70 -4.32 -11.60 -23.71
C GLU A 70 -5.00 -10.22 -23.73
N ASP A 71 -6.19 -10.12 -23.12
CA ASP A 71 -6.92 -8.87 -22.96
C ASP A 71 -6.61 -8.19 -21.61
N LEU A 72 -5.92 -7.06 -21.68
CA LEU A 72 -5.56 -6.23 -20.54
C LEU A 72 -6.47 -5.00 -20.38
N SER A 73 -7.53 -4.88 -21.16
CA SER A 73 -8.44 -3.71 -21.14
C SER A 73 -9.12 -3.49 -19.78
N GLY A 74 -9.31 -4.57 -19.01
CA GLY A 74 -9.85 -4.55 -17.66
C GLY A 74 -8.84 -4.16 -16.56
N TYR A 75 -7.55 -4.07 -16.88
CA TYR A 75 -6.51 -3.72 -15.91
C TYR A 75 -6.64 -2.26 -15.48
N LYS A 76 -6.24 -1.98 -14.26
CA LYS A 76 -6.33 -0.65 -13.67
C LYS A 76 -5.06 0.15 -13.96
N TYR A 77 -5.24 1.34 -14.47
CA TYR A 77 -4.17 2.30 -14.72
C TYR A 77 -3.60 2.85 -13.42
N VAL A 78 -2.29 2.94 -13.36
CA VAL A 78 -1.51 3.47 -12.25
C VAL A 78 -0.66 4.61 -12.74
N GLN A 79 -0.74 5.74 -12.05
CA GLN A 79 0.14 6.89 -12.25
C GLN A 79 1.25 6.90 -11.20
N LYS A 80 2.39 7.49 -11.56
CA LYS A 80 3.48 7.73 -10.60
C LYS A 80 2.96 8.53 -9.40
N GLY A 81 3.32 8.09 -8.20
CA GLY A 81 2.91 8.71 -6.94
C GLY A 81 1.57 8.20 -6.38
N GLN A 82 0.88 7.28 -7.06
CA GLN A 82 -0.29 6.59 -6.49
C GLN A 82 0.13 5.44 -5.58
N PHE A 83 -0.68 5.19 -4.56
CA PHE A 83 -0.50 4.06 -3.64
C PHE A 83 -1.24 2.84 -4.18
N VAL A 84 -0.51 1.74 -4.37
CA VAL A 84 -1.04 0.51 -4.98
C VAL A 84 -0.93 -0.65 -4.01
N ILE A 85 -1.99 -1.45 -3.90
CA ILE A 85 -2.10 -2.53 -2.93
C ILE A 85 -2.57 -3.81 -3.62
N ASN A 86 -1.80 -4.88 -3.50
CA ASN A 86 -2.27 -6.23 -3.77
C ASN A 86 -3.09 -6.70 -2.57
N LYS A 87 -4.42 -6.55 -2.63
CA LYS A 87 -5.30 -6.80 -1.49
C LYS A 87 -5.23 -8.22 -0.93
N MET A 88 -4.89 -9.21 -1.76
CA MET A 88 -4.77 -10.62 -1.38
C MET A 88 -3.43 -10.95 -0.68
N LYS A 89 -2.42 -10.10 -0.85
CA LYS A 89 -1.07 -10.26 -0.25
C LYS A 89 -0.63 -9.03 0.57
N SER A 90 -1.55 -8.11 0.86
CA SER A 90 -1.26 -6.91 1.67
C SER A 90 -0.81 -7.26 3.07
N TRP A 91 -1.34 -8.34 3.65
CA TRP A 91 -0.94 -8.87 4.95
C TRP A 91 0.55 -9.30 5.02
N GLN A 92 1.19 -9.50 3.87
CA GLN A 92 2.62 -9.79 3.74
C GLN A 92 3.46 -8.54 3.39
N GLY A 93 2.82 -7.39 3.16
CA GLY A 93 3.51 -6.17 2.77
C GLY A 93 3.53 -5.89 1.25
N SER A 94 2.70 -6.59 0.44
CA SER A 94 2.61 -6.36 -1.00
C SER A 94 1.81 -5.10 -1.31
N TYR A 95 2.42 -3.95 -1.11
CA TYR A 95 1.89 -2.62 -1.44
C TYR A 95 3.03 -1.60 -1.50
N GLY A 96 2.76 -0.43 -2.08
CA GLY A 96 3.74 0.66 -2.14
C GLY A 96 3.25 1.85 -2.95
N VAL A 97 3.96 2.96 -2.83
CA VAL A 97 3.78 4.13 -3.71
C VAL A 97 4.54 3.86 -5.01
N SER A 98 3.85 3.98 -6.14
CA SER A 98 4.44 3.68 -7.44
C SER A 98 5.38 4.79 -7.91
N GLU A 99 6.58 4.42 -8.29
CA GLU A 99 7.51 5.27 -9.03
C GLU A 99 7.34 5.13 -10.57
N HIS A 100 6.43 4.24 -10.99
CA HIS A 100 6.20 3.89 -12.38
C HIS A 100 4.77 4.20 -12.80
N GLU A 101 4.60 4.50 -14.09
CA GLU A 101 3.31 4.53 -14.76
C GLU A 101 3.08 3.19 -15.45
N GLY A 102 1.86 2.63 -15.36
CA GLY A 102 1.55 1.35 -15.96
C GLY A 102 0.17 0.83 -15.58
N ILE A 103 -0.02 -0.47 -15.67
CA ILE A 103 -1.28 -1.13 -15.34
C ILE A 103 -1.07 -2.30 -14.36
N VAL A 104 -2.05 -2.51 -13.50
CA VAL A 104 -2.07 -3.60 -12.53
C VAL A 104 -3.35 -4.43 -12.63
N SER A 105 -3.33 -5.62 -12.05
CA SER A 105 -4.50 -6.51 -11.98
C SER A 105 -5.76 -5.78 -11.52
N PRO A 106 -6.93 -6.09 -12.09
CA PRO A 106 -8.23 -5.55 -11.67
C PRO A 106 -8.53 -5.79 -10.18
N ALA A 107 -7.96 -6.85 -9.61
CA ALA A 107 -8.15 -7.21 -8.20
C ALA A 107 -7.39 -6.29 -7.23
N TYR A 108 -6.41 -5.50 -7.71
CA TYR A 108 -5.61 -4.62 -6.85
C TYR A 108 -6.34 -3.30 -6.58
N PHE A 109 -5.99 -2.67 -5.45
CA PHE A 109 -6.41 -1.30 -5.18
C PHE A 109 -5.39 -0.31 -5.72
N VAL A 110 -5.90 0.73 -6.37
CA VAL A 110 -5.13 1.90 -6.79
C VAL A 110 -5.73 3.10 -6.07
N CYS A 111 -4.89 3.89 -5.41
CA CYS A 111 -5.33 5.04 -4.63
C CYS A 111 -4.57 6.30 -5.01
N ASP A 112 -5.29 7.39 -5.26
CA ASP A 112 -4.69 8.71 -5.18
C ASP A 112 -4.18 8.94 -3.76
N LEU A 113 -2.99 9.51 -3.64
CA LEU A 113 -2.34 9.81 -2.37
C LEU A 113 -2.23 11.32 -2.18
N CYS A 114 -2.93 11.85 -1.17
CA CYS A 114 -2.91 13.26 -0.82
C CYS A 114 -2.08 13.60 0.43
N PHE A 115 -1.25 12.66 0.91
CA PHE A 115 -0.33 12.93 2.02
C PHE A 115 0.75 13.95 1.61
N PRO A 116 1.00 15.00 2.41
CA PRO A 116 1.90 16.10 2.02
C PRO A 116 3.31 15.63 1.68
N ASN A 117 3.91 14.79 2.52
CA ASN A 117 5.24 14.24 2.30
C ASN A 117 5.14 12.78 1.80
N LYS A 118 5.04 12.60 0.48
CA LYS A 118 4.92 11.27 -0.14
C LYS A 118 6.11 10.36 0.14
N LYS A 119 7.32 10.91 0.31
CA LYS A 119 8.52 10.14 0.65
C LYS A 119 8.41 9.56 2.06
N PHE A 120 7.99 10.38 3.02
CA PHE A 120 7.72 9.89 4.38
C PHE A 120 6.64 8.80 4.36
N PHE A 121 5.51 9.05 3.69
CA PHE A 121 4.44 8.07 3.57
C PHE A 121 4.97 6.74 3.02
N SER A 122 5.74 6.78 1.93
CA SER A 122 6.30 5.58 1.29
C SER A 122 7.20 4.79 2.23
N LEU A 123 8.05 5.45 3.00
CA LEU A 123 8.92 4.81 3.98
C LEU A 123 8.14 4.25 5.17
N ALA A 124 7.22 5.03 5.71
CA ALA A 124 6.41 4.65 6.87
C ALA A 124 5.54 3.43 6.56
N ILE A 125 4.76 3.48 5.46
CA ILE A 125 3.81 2.42 5.09
C ILE A 125 4.51 1.07 4.84
N ARG A 126 5.77 1.08 4.45
CA ARG A 126 6.56 -0.14 4.23
C ARG A 126 7.31 -0.64 5.46
N SER A 127 7.20 0.04 6.58
CA SER A 127 7.80 -0.41 7.83
C SER A 127 7.15 -1.70 8.35
N ARG A 128 7.87 -2.45 9.20
CA ARG A 128 7.36 -3.68 9.81
C ARG A 128 6.08 -3.45 10.60
N ASN A 129 5.95 -2.32 11.27
CA ASN A 129 4.76 -1.97 12.02
C ASN A 129 3.52 -1.92 11.11
N TYR A 130 3.66 -1.36 9.89
CA TYR A 130 2.55 -1.31 8.95
C TYR A 130 2.20 -2.67 8.36
N VAL A 131 3.16 -3.57 8.14
CA VAL A 131 2.86 -4.96 7.76
C VAL A 131 1.95 -5.61 8.81
N SER A 132 2.20 -5.37 10.10
CA SER A 132 1.33 -5.85 11.20
C SER A 132 -0.08 -5.26 11.13
N PHE A 133 -0.23 -3.97 10.83
CA PHE A 133 -1.55 -3.36 10.62
C PHE A 133 -2.29 -4.00 9.44
N PHE A 134 -1.65 -4.14 8.29
CA PHE A 134 -2.26 -4.78 7.13
C PHE A 134 -2.65 -6.23 7.40
N ALA A 135 -1.84 -6.97 8.16
CA ALA A 135 -2.17 -8.34 8.57
C ALA A 135 -3.41 -8.36 9.47
N GLN A 136 -3.48 -7.47 10.46
CA GLN A 136 -4.61 -7.40 11.39
C GLN A 136 -5.92 -7.00 10.70
N TYR A 137 -5.86 -6.09 9.72
CA TYR A 137 -7.03 -5.60 9.01
C TYR A 137 -7.44 -6.51 7.82
N SER A 138 -6.59 -7.47 7.44
CA SER A 138 -6.93 -8.48 6.45
C SER A 138 -7.70 -9.64 7.09
N LYS A 139 -8.71 -10.16 6.39
CA LYS A 139 -9.56 -11.24 6.90
C LYS A 139 -9.68 -12.36 5.87
N GLY A 140 -9.81 -13.59 6.35
CA GLY A 140 -10.05 -14.77 5.52
C GLY A 140 -10.36 -16.00 6.38
N ILE A 141 -11.01 -17.00 5.78
CA ILE A 141 -11.40 -18.24 6.45
C ILE A 141 -10.21 -19.18 6.65
N ARG A 142 -9.23 -19.13 5.73
CA ARG A 142 -8.06 -20.01 5.76
C ARG A 142 -6.80 -19.17 6.00
N VAL A 143 -5.88 -19.71 6.77
CA VAL A 143 -4.55 -19.09 6.98
C VAL A 143 -3.85 -18.92 5.62
N GLY A 144 -3.35 -17.73 5.35
CA GLY A 144 -2.67 -17.39 4.09
C GLY A 144 -3.61 -17.05 2.92
N GLN A 145 -4.92 -17.13 3.09
CA GLN A 145 -5.92 -16.69 2.10
C GLN A 145 -6.72 -15.50 2.64
N TRP A 146 -6.02 -14.49 3.12
CA TRP A 146 -6.62 -13.28 3.66
C TRP A 146 -6.77 -12.22 2.57
N ASP A 147 -7.82 -11.45 2.67
CA ASP A 147 -8.13 -10.35 1.76
C ASP A 147 -8.40 -9.07 2.53
N LEU A 148 -8.00 -7.95 1.96
CA LEU A 148 -8.20 -6.62 2.52
C LEU A 148 -9.40 -5.97 1.86
N SER A 149 -10.42 -5.63 2.64
CA SER A 149 -11.58 -4.88 2.12
C SER A 149 -11.27 -3.37 2.00
N PRO A 150 -11.99 -2.63 1.14
CA PRO A 150 -11.84 -1.16 1.05
C PRO A 150 -12.12 -0.45 2.38
N ILE A 151 -13.09 -0.94 3.16
CA ILE A 151 -13.44 -0.36 4.46
C ILE A 151 -12.29 -0.59 5.45
N ALA A 152 -11.75 -1.81 5.50
CA ALA A 152 -10.62 -2.14 6.36
C ALA A 152 -9.37 -1.33 6.00
N LEU A 153 -9.03 -1.22 4.70
CA LEU A 153 -7.93 -0.39 4.23
C LEU A 153 -8.05 1.07 4.73
N LYS A 154 -9.22 1.66 4.55
CA LYS A 154 -9.48 3.05 4.96
C LYS A 154 -9.43 3.26 6.47
N SER A 155 -9.60 2.21 7.26
CA SER A 155 -9.61 2.25 8.73
C SER A 155 -8.23 2.05 9.36
N ILE A 156 -7.22 1.64 8.59
CA ILE A 156 -5.87 1.46 9.10
C ILE A 156 -5.35 2.78 9.68
N PRO A 157 -4.85 2.80 10.93
CA PRO A 157 -4.26 3.99 11.54
C PRO A 157 -3.04 4.50 10.77
N PHE A 158 -2.87 5.80 10.68
CA PHE A 158 -1.68 6.42 10.10
C PHE A 158 -1.18 7.59 10.96
N PHE A 159 0.14 7.67 11.11
CA PHE A 159 0.80 8.64 11.98
C PHE A 159 1.30 9.81 11.14
N GLU A 160 0.84 10.99 11.51
CA GLU A 160 1.20 12.23 10.81
C GLU A 160 2.16 13.05 11.69
N PRO A 161 3.47 13.12 11.33
CA PRO A 161 4.38 14.08 11.93
C PRO A 161 4.05 15.50 11.44
N PRO A 162 4.45 16.54 12.17
CA PRO A 162 4.43 17.90 11.64
C PRO A 162 5.21 18.01 10.32
N ILE A 163 4.74 18.86 9.41
CA ILE A 163 5.36 19.03 8.07
C ILE A 163 6.86 19.43 8.15
N ALA A 164 7.26 20.09 9.24
CA ALA A 164 8.64 20.52 9.46
C ALA A 164 9.61 19.40 9.87
N GLU A 165 9.11 18.20 10.17
CA GLU A 165 9.90 17.00 10.48
C GLU A 165 10.08 16.08 9.28
#